data_7793c7c6c2a3efce1a69a1408383f02f
#
_entry.id   7793c7c6c2a3efce1a69a1408383f02f
#
_cell.length_a   1.000
_cell.length_b   1.000
_cell.length_c   1.000
_cell.angle_alpha   90.00
_cell.angle_beta   90.00
_cell.angle_gamma   90.00
#
_symmetry.space_group_name_H-M   'P 1'
#
loop_
_entity.id
_entity.type
_entity.pdbx_description
1 polymer ?
#
loop_
_entity_poly.entity_id
_entity_poly.type
_entity_poly.pdbx_seq_one_letter_code
_entity_poly.pdbx_strand_id
1 'polypeptide(L)'
;MSEPLLSVRDFSVVYDVDPPVEAVKNVTLELHRGEILGLAGESGCGKTTLAYGVQRLLRAPAVIAGGGVTFHDASGVDVDINALDVEAMQRFRWNKISMVFQGAMNALNPVATIGSQLEDVFEIHRPDMNRRQRRAEVEELLEIVKVGRQRIASFPHELSGGMRQRVMIAMALALRPQLMVMDEPTTALDVLVQREILKQISQLRHEFGFSVIFITHDLPLLLEISDRIAIMREGEIVELATAEQIWTDPQHEYTKTLLSSFPRLTGERGVLTR
;
A
#
# COMPACT_ATOMS: atom_id res chain seq x y z
N MET A 1 -9.19 8.80 -19.77
CA MET A 1 -8.31 7.93 -18.95
C MET A 1 -7.46 8.84 -18.13
N SER A 2 -7.38 8.63 -16.80
CA SER A 2 -6.49 9.40 -15.92
C SER A 2 -5.04 9.10 -16.30
N GLU A 3 -4.14 10.07 -16.10
CA GLU A 3 -2.71 9.91 -16.38
C GLU A 3 -2.09 8.83 -15.48
N PRO A 4 -1.13 8.04 -15.97
CA PRO A 4 -0.41 7.08 -15.14
C PRO A 4 0.40 7.81 -14.06
N LEU A 5 0.45 7.23 -12.86
CA LEU A 5 1.36 7.63 -11.78
C LEU A 5 2.57 6.71 -11.70
N LEU A 6 2.34 5.40 -11.94
CA LEU A 6 3.38 4.39 -11.90
C LEU A 6 3.20 3.46 -13.09
N SER A 7 4.27 3.21 -13.84
CA SER A 7 4.34 2.21 -14.90
C SER A 7 5.36 1.15 -14.53
N VAL A 8 4.92 -0.10 -14.49
CA VAL A 8 5.76 -1.29 -14.31
C VAL A 8 5.77 -2.03 -15.64
N ARG A 9 6.95 -2.35 -16.19
CA ARG A 9 7.07 -3.00 -17.49
C ARG A 9 8.03 -4.18 -17.43
N ASP A 10 7.54 -5.35 -17.85
CA ASP A 10 8.26 -6.62 -17.94
C ASP A 10 9.09 -6.93 -16.67
N PHE A 11 8.56 -6.52 -15.52
CA PHE A 11 9.26 -6.56 -14.25
C PHE A 11 9.34 -7.98 -13.71
N SER A 12 10.55 -8.41 -13.39
CA SER A 12 10.83 -9.76 -12.90
C SER A 12 11.70 -9.74 -11.65
N VAL A 13 11.37 -10.60 -10.70
CA VAL A 13 12.14 -10.80 -9.46
C VAL A 13 12.39 -12.27 -9.26
N VAL A 14 13.66 -12.61 -8.99
CA VAL A 14 14.13 -13.96 -8.71
C VAL A 14 14.73 -14.01 -7.31
N TYR A 15 14.40 -15.05 -6.56
CA TYR A 15 15.18 -15.42 -5.38
C TYR A 15 16.35 -16.29 -5.82
N ASP A 16 17.58 -15.78 -5.64
CA ASP A 16 18.84 -16.45 -5.98
C ASP A 16 19.16 -17.51 -4.91
N VAL A 17 18.46 -18.62 -5.01
CA VAL A 17 18.57 -19.82 -4.18
C VAL A 17 18.77 -21.04 -5.09
N ASP A 18 19.06 -22.20 -4.57
CA ASP A 18 19.22 -23.43 -5.34
C ASP A 18 18.05 -24.40 -5.07
N PRO A 19 17.17 -24.66 -6.06
CA PRO A 19 17.06 -24.01 -7.37
C PRO A 19 16.50 -22.59 -7.29
N PRO A 20 16.81 -21.69 -8.26
CA PRO A 20 16.27 -20.33 -8.29
C PRO A 20 14.74 -20.32 -8.36
N VAL A 21 14.13 -19.35 -7.67
CA VAL A 21 12.67 -19.20 -7.63
C VAL A 21 12.27 -17.87 -8.28
N GLU A 22 11.57 -17.94 -9.41
CA GLU A 22 10.98 -16.76 -10.07
C GLU A 22 9.69 -16.38 -9.34
N ALA A 23 9.78 -15.37 -8.47
CA ALA A 23 8.65 -14.92 -7.66
C ALA A 23 7.76 -13.89 -8.35
N VAL A 24 8.33 -13.14 -9.32
CA VAL A 24 7.62 -12.21 -10.20
C VAL A 24 8.14 -12.41 -11.62
N LYS A 25 7.23 -12.59 -12.59
CA LYS A 25 7.55 -12.99 -13.96
C LYS A 25 6.93 -12.01 -14.95
N ASN A 26 7.74 -11.17 -15.57
CA ASN A 26 7.36 -10.25 -16.65
C ASN A 26 6.09 -9.44 -16.38
N VAL A 27 5.93 -8.97 -15.15
CA VAL A 27 4.74 -8.22 -14.75
C VAL A 27 4.74 -6.85 -15.41
N THR A 28 3.63 -6.56 -16.12
CA THR A 28 3.35 -5.24 -16.71
C THR A 28 2.04 -4.73 -16.18
N LEU A 29 2.05 -3.55 -15.56
CA LEU A 29 0.85 -2.88 -15.05
C LEU A 29 1.08 -1.36 -14.99
N GLU A 30 -0.03 -0.63 -14.99
CA GLU A 30 -0.06 0.81 -14.74
C GLU A 30 -1.01 1.12 -13.59
N LEU A 31 -0.58 2.01 -12.70
CA LEU A 31 -1.41 2.62 -11.68
C LEU A 31 -1.68 4.07 -12.08
N HIS A 32 -2.94 4.48 -12.05
CA HIS A 32 -3.34 5.83 -12.40
C HIS A 32 -3.39 6.75 -11.16
N ARG A 33 -3.37 8.06 -11.40
CA ARG A 33 -3.48 9.06 -10.32
C ARG A 33 -4.83 8.97 -9.62
N GLY A 34 -4.77 8.96 -8.28
CA GLY A 34 -5.95 8.86 -7.43
C GLY A 34 -6.63 7.49 -7.46
N GLU A 35 -6.06 6.47 -8.12
CA GLU A 35 -6.59 5.12 -8.21
C GLU A 35 -6.27 4.29 -6.96
N ILE A 36 -7.19 3.41 -6.57
CA ILE A 36 -6.90 2.24 -5.72
C ILE A 36 -6.81 1.02 -6.63
N LEU A 37 -5.61 0.51 -6.82
CA LEU A 37 -5.35 -0.76 -7.49
C LEU A 37 -5.26 -1.88 -6.45
N GLY A 38 -6.24 -2.77 -6.46
CA GLY A 38 -6.19 -4.00 -5.66
C GLY A 38 -5.24 -5.02 -6.28
N LEU A 39 -4.45 -5.70 -5.46
CA LEU A 39 -3.61 -6.81 -5.88
C LEU A 39 -4.01 -8.07 -5.10
N ALA A 40 -4.69 -8.99 -5.79
CA ALA A 40 -5.24 -10.23 -5.23
C ALA A 40 -4.51 -11.47 -5.75
N GLY A 41 -4.65 -12.57 -5.03
CA GLY A 41 -4.10 -13.88 -5.37
C GLY A 41 -3.76 -14.70 -4.13
N GLU A 42 -3.45 -15.97 -4.30
CA GLU A 42 -3.10 -16.88 -3.21
C GLU A 42 -1.84 -16.43 -2.45
N SER A 43 -1.68 -16.95 -1.22
CA SER A 43 -0.45 -16.73 -0.46
C SER A 43 0.75 -17.29 -1.23
N GLY A 44 1.85 -16.53 -1.29
CA GLY A 44 3.07 -16.94 -2.00
C GLY A 44 3.06 -16.68 -3.52
N CYS A 45 2.00 -16.14 -4.13
CA CYS A 45 1.97 -15.89 -5.58
C CYS A 45 2.82 -14.69 -6.06
N GLY A 46 3.52 -13.97 -5.15
CA GLY A 46 4.46 -12.91 -5.51
C GLY A 46 4.01 -11.47 -5.22
N LYS A 47 2.81 -11.22 -4.68
CA LYS A 47 2.26 -9.85 -4.42
C LYS A 47 3.18 -8.96 -3.60
N THR A 48 3.58 -9.41 -2.43
CA THR A 48 4.50 -8.69 -1.54
C THR A 48 5.87 -8.49 -2.20
N THR A 49 6.35 -9.50 -2.94
CA THR A 49 7.61 -9.41 -3.69
C THR A 49 7.55 -8.34 -4.78
N LEU A 50 6.44 -8.27 -5.53
CA LEU A 50 6.20 -7.21 -6.52
C LEU A 50 6.19 -5.83 -5.84
N ALA A 51 5.44 -5.66 -4.76
CA ALA A 51 5.35 -4.40 -4.03
C ALA A 51 6.71 -3.93 -3.47
N TYR A 52 7.50 -4.86 -2.94
CA TYR A 52 8.86 -4.57 -2.44
C TYR A 52 9.83 -4.29 -3.59
N GLY A 53 9.69 -5.00 -4.71
CA GLY A 53 10.48 -4.76 -5.92
C GLY A 53 10.29 -3.37 -6.47
N VAL A 54 9.04 -2.95 -6.65
CA VAL A 54 8.68 -1.61 -7.13
C VAL A 54 9.29 -0.50 -6.26
N GLN A 55 9.44 -0.73 -4.95
CA GLN A 55 10.01 0.23 -4.00
C GLN A 55 11.49 -0.01 -3.71
N ARG A 56 12.12 -0.99 -4.37
CA ARG A 56 13.50 -1.41 -4.10
C ARG A 56 13.75 -1.74 -2.61
N LEU A 57 12.79 -2.41 -1.97
CA LEU A 57 12.87 -2.87 -0.59
C LEU A 57 13.27 -4.35 -0.50
N LEU A 58 13.50 -5.01 -1.65
CA LEU A 58 13.96 -6.40 -1.70
C LEU A 58 15.29 -6.56 -0.94
N ARG A 59 15.40 -7.67 -0.23
CA ARG A 59 16.63 -8.07 0.47
C ARG A 59 17.14 -9.37 -0.13
N ALA A 60 18.44 -9.56 -0.10
CA ALA A 60 19.04 -10.84 -0.47
C ALA A 60 18.33 -12.01 0.22
N PRO A 61 18.05 -13.11 -0.48
CA PRO A 61 18.56 -13.45 -1.83
C PRO A 61 17.67 -12.95 -2.99
N ALA A 62 16.67 -12.09 -2.79
CA ALA A 62 15.82 -11.56 -3.85
C ALA A 62 16.56 -10.50 -4.68
N VAL A 63 16.50 -10.64 -6.01
CA VAL A 63 17.11 -9.72 -6.99
C VAL A 63 16.11 -9.35 -8.08
N ILE A 64 16.18 -8.11 -8.56
CA ILE A 64 15.45 -7.69 -9.76
C ILE A 64 16.17 -8.28 -10.96
N ALA A 65 15.50 -9.18 -11.68
CA ALA A 65 16.10 -9.93 -12.80
C ALA A 65 15.83 -9.25 -14.15
N GLY A 66 14.85 -8.36 -14.26
CA GLY A 66 14.53 -7.66 -15.50
C GLY A 66 13.43 -6.64 -15.35
N GLY A 67 13.20 -5.89 -16.44
CA GLY A 67 12.16 -4.88 -16.53
C GLY A 67 12.49 -3.57 -15.83
N GLY A 68 11.50 -2.68 -15.74
CA GLY A 68 11.66 -1.36 -15.18
C GLY A 68 10.41 -0.84 -14.48
N VAL A 69 10.63 0.15 -13.60
CA VAL A 69 9.58 0.86 -12.88
C VAL A 69 9.77 2.36 -13.07
N THR A 70 8.81 3.00 -13.74
CA THR A 70 8.81 4.45 -13.95
C THR A 70 7.74 5.10 -13.09
N PHE A 71 8.13 6.09 -12.32
CA PHE A 71 7.23 6.95 -11.56
C PHE A 71 7.04 8.27 -12.31
N HIS A 72 5.80 8.60 -12.62
CA HIS A 72 5.42 9.83 -13.30
C HIS A 72 5.07 10.89 -12.25
N ASP A 73 6.03 11.76 -11.93
CA ASP A 73 5.82 12.79 -10.90
C ASP A 73 4.77 13.82 -11.35
N ALA A 74 4.02 14.36 -10.41
CA ALA A 74 3.06 15.45 -10.67
C ALA A 74 3.70 16.71 -11.25
N SER A 75 5.02 16.86 -11.11
CA SER A 75 5.81 17.95 -11.76
C SER A 75 6.04 17.72 -13.25
N GLY A 76 5.61 16.59 -13.83
CA GLY A 76 5.83 16.23 -15.23
C GLY A 76 7.20 15.58 -15.50
N VAL A 77 7.93 15.17 -14.47
CA VAL A 77 9.23 14.50 -14.58
C VAL A 77 9.04 13.00 -14.37
N ASP A 78 9.48 12.20 -15.33
CA ASP A 78 9.54 10.76 -15.21
C ASP A 78 10.79 10.35 -14.44
N VAL A 79 10.61 9.48 -13.45
CA VAL A 79 11.69 8.96 -12.60
C VAL A 79 11.79 7.45 -12.80
N ASP A 80 12.91 6.99 -13.38
CA ASP A 80 13.24 5.56 -13.37
C ASP A 80 13.69 5.16 -11.95
N ILE A 81 12.83 4.42 -11.25
CA ILE A 81 13.10 3.99 -9.86
C ILE A 81 14.33 3.06 -9.82
N ASN A 82 14.56 2.26 -10.85
CA ASN A 82 15.66 1.31 -10.88
C ASN A 82 17.01 2.03 -11.00
N ALA A 83 17.04 3.20 -11.64
CA ALA A 83 18.25 3.99 -11.88
C ALA A 83 18.63 4.91 -10.71
N LEU A 84 17.75 5.12 -9.73
CA LEU A 84 18.04 5.98 -8.58
C LEU A 84 19.22 5.42 -7.77
N ASP A 85 20.16 6.28 -7.38
CA ASP A 85 21.17 5.93 -6.39
C ASP A 85 20.58 5.78 -4.98
N VAL A 86 21.38 5.37 -4.01
CA VAL A 86 20.92 5.10 -2.64
C VAL A 86 20.32 6.34 -1.99
N GLU A 87 20.97 7.50 -2.13
CA GLU A 87 20.52 8.75 -1.52
C GLU A 87 19.25 9.28 -2.18
N ALA A 88 19.18 9.24 -3.51
CA ALA A 88 17.99 9.63 -4.26
C ALA A 88 16.81 8.72 -3.89
N MET A 89 17.03 7.40 -3.74
CA MET A 89 16.00 6.47 -3.32
C MET A 89 15.54 6.70 -1.88
N GLN A 90 16.43 7.07 -0.97
CA GLN A 90 16.07 7.44 0.40
C GLN A 90 15.19 8.69 0.44
N ARG A 91 15.53 9.71 -0.37
CA ARG A 91 14.70 10.92 -0.53
C ARG A 91 13.37 10.64 -1.23
N PHE A 92 13.35 9.70 -2.18
CA PHE A 92 12.16 9.33 -2.95
C PHE A 92 11.13 8.60 -2.09
N ARG A 93 11.60 7.63 -1.29
CA ARG A 93 10.75 6.98 -0.28
C ARG A 93 10.25 8.02 0.71
N TRP A 94 9.10 7.81 1.26
CA TRP A 94 8.34 8.71 2.13
C TRP A 94 7.79 9.97 1.42
N ASN A 95 8.59 10.65 0.59
CA ASN A 95 8.13 11.86 -0.10
C ASN A 95 7.25 11.56 -1.33
N LYS A 96 7.54 10.49 -2.07
CA LYS A 96 6.80 10.13 -3.28
C LYS A 96 6.02 8.83 -3.10
N ILE A 97 6.65 7.83 -2.50
CA ILE A 97 6.07 6.52 -2.22
C ILE A 97 6.25 6.20 -0.75
N SER A 98 5.18 5.81 -0.07
CA SER A 98 5.22 5.26 1.28
C SER A 98 4.66 3.85 1.33
N MET A 99 4.92 3.13 2.43
CA MET A 99 4.44 1.77 2.61
C MET A 99 3.94 1.51 4.02
N VAL A 100 2.80 0.82 4.09
CA VAL A 100 2.29 0.16 5.30
C VAL A 100 2.56 -1.34 5.13
N PHE A 101 3.48 -1.87 5.92
CA PHE A 101 3.90 -3.27 5.85
C PHE A 101 2.89 -4.21 6.50
N GLN A 102 2.92 -5.48 6.10
CA GLN A 102 2.18 -6.54 6.79
C GLN A 102 2.59 -6.58 8.27
N GLY A 103 1.60 -6.63 9.18
CA GLY A 103 1.84 -6.62 10.61
C GLY A 103 2.44 -5.31 11.16
N ALA A 104 2.28 -4.19 10.45
CA ALA A 104 2.83 -2.88 10.80
C ALA A 104 2.53 -2.44 12.25
N MET A 105 1.42 -2.88 12.83
CA MET A 105 1.08 -2.59 14.24
C MET A 105 2.15 -3.06 15.24
N ASN A 106 2.93 -4.07 14.89
CA ASN A 106 4.01 -4.61 15.71
C ASN A 106 5.36 -3.92 15.45
N ALA A 107 5.43 -3.03 14.45
CA ALA A 107 6.64 -2.27 14.12
C ALA A 107 6.81 -1.02 14.99
N LEU A 108 5.76 -0.60 15.70
CA LEU A 108 5.86 0.51 16.66
C LEU A 108 6.79 0.14 17.82
N ASN A 109 7.75 1.02 18.09
CA ASN A 109 8.67 0.85 19.22
C ASN A 109 7.90 0.94 20.56
N PRO A 110 7.82 -0.13 21.36
CA PRO A 110 7.01 -0.17 22.58
C PRO A 110 7.48 0.76 23.68
N VAL A 111 8.74 1.21 23.65
CA VAL A 111 9.33 2.09 24.66
C VAL A 111 9.43 3.56 24.24
N ALA A 112 8.87 3.90 23.09
CA ALA A 112 8.78 5.26 22.59
C ALA A 112 7.31 5.69 22.48
N THR A 113 7.02 6.96 22.71
CA THR A 113 5.66 7.49 22.56
C THR A 113 5.26 7.56 21.08
N ILE A 114 3.97 7.54 20.82
CA ILE A 114 3.43 7.70 19.46
C ILE A 114 3.92 9.01 18.83
N GLY A 115 3.89 10.09 19.60
CA GLY A 115 4.35 11.40 19.13
C GLY A 115 5.81 11.40 18.73
N SER A 116 6.71 10.82 19.54
CA SER A 116 8.14 10.80 19.21
C SER A 116 8.41 10.01 17.92
N GLN A 117 7.75 8.87 17.72
CA GLN A 117 7.92 8.05 16.50
C GLN A 117 7.42 8.74 15.24
N LEU A 118 6.35 9.53 15.34
CA LEU A 118 5.87 10.35 14.23
C LEU A 118 6.75 11.58 14.00
N GLU A 119 7.27 12.21 15.08
CA GLU A 119 8.21 13.34 14.98
C GLU A 119 9.53 12.93 14.31
N ASP A 120 10.02 11.68 14.51
CA ASP A 120 11.22 11.13 13.87
C ASP A 120 11.12 11.17 12.33
N VAL A 121 9.94 10.91 11.78
CA VAL A 121 9.72 10.98 10.31
C VAL A 121 10.02 12.40 9.81
N PHE A 122 9.49 13.41 10.48
CA PHE A 122 9.74 14.81 10.10
C PHE A 122 11.18 15.23 10.39
N GLU A 123 11.78 14.74 11.45
CA GLU A 123 13.18 15.06 11.80
C GLU A 123 14.16 14.60 10.72
N ILE A 124 13.92 13.40 10.17
CA ILE A 124 14.75 12.80 9.13
C ILE A 124 14.51 13.45 7.77
N HIS A 125 13.24 13.67 7.40
CA HIS A 125 12.86 14.06 6.03
C HIS A 125 12.59 15.56 5.86
N ARG A 126 12.38 16.30 6.94
CA ARG A 126 12.11 17.75 6.96
C ARG A 126 12.98 18.45 8.03
N PRO A 127 14.31 18.42 7.84
CA PRO A 127 15.24 19.03 8.80
C PRO A 127 15.08 20.56 8.93
N ASP A 128 14.36 21.18 7.97
CA ASP A 128 13.96 22.59 8.00
C ASP A 128 12.92 22.91 9.08
N MET A 129 12.19 21.91 9.59
CA MET A 129 11.16 22.11 10.60
C MET A 129 11.75 22.13 12.02
N ASN A 130 11.37 23.13 12.81
CA ASN A 130 11.67 23.15 14.23
C ASN A 130 10.74 22.19 15.01
N ARG A 131 11.10 21.91 16.27
CA ARG A 131 10.36 20.96 17.12
C ARG A 131 8.86 21.33 17.27
N ARG A 132 8.55 22.63 17.38
CA ARG A 132 7.15 23.07 17.53
C ARG A 132 6.33 22.81 16.26
N GLN A 133 6.94 22.99 15.10
CA GLN A 133 6.30 22.72 13.79
C GLN A 133 6.06 21.21 13.64
N ARG A 134 7.09 20.37 13.90
CA ARG A 134 6.95 18.91 13.86
C ARG A 134 5.82 18.43 14.77
N ARG A 135 5.77 18.94 15.98
CA ARG A 135 4.72 18.61 16.95
C ARG A 135 3.33 18.96 16.44
N ALA A 136 3.15 20.12 15.82
CA ALA A 136 1.86 20.55 15.27
C ALA A 136 1.41 19.63 14.13
N GLU A 137 2.31 19.24 13.21
CA GLU A 137 2.01 18.28 12.14
C GLU A 137 1.61 16.90 12.70
N VAL A 138 2.29 16.43 13.73
CA VAL A 138 1.95 15.15 14.39
C VAL A 138 0.57 15.23 15.04
N GLU A 139 0.23 16.33 15.70
CA GLU A 139 -1.10 16.53 16.29
C GLU A 139 -2.19 16.55 15.21
N GLU A 140 -1.94 17.21 14.07
CA GLU A 140 -2.83 17.21 12.92
C GLU A 140 -3.01 15.80 12.34
N LEU A 141 -1.91 15.07 12.12
CA LEU A 141 -1.97 13.70 11.61
C LEU A 141 -2.81 12.78 12.50
N LEU A 142 -2.65 12.87 13.82
CA LEU A 142 -3.42 12.05 14.76
C LEU A 142 -4.92 12.35 14.71
N GLU A 143 -5.31 13.61 14.48
CA GLU A 143 -6.71 13.99 14.26
C GLU A 143 -7.22 13.44 12.92
N ILE A 144 -6.46 13.61 11.83
CA ILE A 144 -6.78 13.12 10.48
C ILE A 144 -7.09 11.61 10.52
N VAL A 145 -6.26 10.83 11.21
CA VAL A 145 -6.49 9.38 11.33
C VAL A 145 -7.45 8.98 12.46
N LYS A 146 -8.12 9.93 13.08
CA LYS A 146 -9.13 9.70 14.14
C LYS A 146 -8.59 8.94 15.37
N VAL A 147 -7.32 9.14 15.71
CA VAL A 147 -6.71 8.66 16.96
C VAL A 147 -6.84 9.71 18.06
N GLY A 148 -6.80 10.99 17.69
CA GLY A 148 -6.90 12.15 18.56
C GLY A 148 -5.54 12.62 19.10
N ARG A 149 -5.31 13.95 19.08
CA ARG A 149 -4.06 14.60 19.50
C ARG A 149 -3.65 14.29 20.95
N GLN A 150 -4.64 13.99 21.83
CA GLN A 150 -4.34 13.63 23.22
C GLN A 150 -3.52 12.34 23.37
N ARG A 151 -3.46 11.50 22.32
CA ARG A 151 -2.70 10.26 22.29
C ARG A 151 -1.23 10.44 21.92
N ILE A 152 -0.80 11.66 21.64
CA ILE A 152 0.60 11.94 21.25
C ILE A 152 1.62 11.48 22.30
N ALA A 153 1.28 11.54 23.58
CA ALA A 153 2.12 11.09 24.69
C ALA A 153 1.91 9.60 25.05
N SER A 154 0.94 8.93 24.41
CA SER A 154 0.69 7.51 24.69
C SER A 154 1.76 6.62 24.09
N PHE A 155 1.96 5.46 24.72
CA PHE A 155 2.78 4.38 24.22
C PHE A 155 1.94 3.40 23.38
N PRO A 156 2.53 2.60 22.47
CA PRO A 156 1.79 1.65 21.64
C PRO A 156 0.90 0.67 22.41
N HIS A 157 1.32 0.22 23.58
CA HIS A 157 0.55 -0.71 24.40
C HIS A 157 -0.72 -0.09 25.03
N GLU A 158 -0.82 1.24 25.08
CA GLU A 158 -2.00 1.97 25.56
C GLU A 158 -3.06 2.17 24.47
N LEU A 159 -2.77 1.73 23.23
CA LEU A 159 -3.66 1.86 22.07
C LEU A 159 -4.28 0.51 21.71
N SER A 160 -5.55 0.53 21.24
CA SER A 160 -6.16 -0.64 20.62
C SER A 160 -5.47 -1.02 19.31
N GLY A 161 -5.69 -2.25 18.80
CA GLY A 161 -5.14 -2.70 17.51
C GLY A 161 -5.49 -1.74 16.37
N GLY A 162 -6.78 -1.36 16.27
CA GLY A 162 -7.22 -0.40 15.25
C GLY A 162 -6.59 0.98 15.40
N MET A 163 -6.35 1.47 16.62
CA MET A 163 -5.64 2.74 16.83
C MET A 163 -4.18 2.63 16.41
N ARG A 164 -3.48 1.54 16.73
CA ARG A 164 -2.10 1.31 16.26
C ARG A 164 -2.03 1.29 14.74
N GLN A 165 -2.98 0.62 14.09
CA GLN A 165 -3.06 0.60 12.63
C GLN A 165 -3.26 2.01 12.04
N ARG A 166 -4.14 2.82 12.64
CA ARG A 166 -4.34 4.22 12.23
C ARG A 166 -3.08 5.06 12.42
N VAL A 167 -2.30 4.82 13.47
CA VAL A 167 -0.98 5.47 13.67
C VAL A 167 -0.01 5.08 12.55
N MET A 168 0.02 3.81 12.13
CA MET A 168 0.86 3.37 11.01
C MET A 168 0.45 4.03 9.69
N ILE A 169 -0.86 4.21 9.47
CA ILE A 169 -1.37 4.96 8.32
C ILE A 169 -0.97 6.44 8.41
N ALA A 170 -1.08 7.06 9.60
CA ALA A 170 -0.62 8.43 9.84
C ALA A 170 0.89 8.58 9.53
N MET A 171 1.69 7.64 9.98
CA MET A 171 3.13 7.61 9.71
C MET A 171 3.41 7.54 8.20
N ALA A 172 2.73 6.66 7.48
CA ALA A 172 2.87 6.54 6.03
C ALA A 172 2.36 7.80 5.27
N LEU A 173 1.38 8.52 5.81
CA LEU A 173 0.81 9.75 5.26
C LEU A 173 1.61 11.02 5.60
N ALA A 174 2.53 10.96 6.55
CA ALA A 174 3.18 12.12 7.18
C ALA A 174 3.78 13.12 6.18
N LEU A 175 4.39 12.65 5.11
CA LEU A 175 4.97 13.51 4.07
C LEU A 175 4.08 13.67 2.84
N ARG A 176 2.78 13.30 2.95
CA ARG A 176 1.79 13.40 1.87
C ARG A 176 2.29 12.79 0.56
N PRO A 177 2.63 11.49 0.53
CA PRO A 177 3.15 10.82 -0.65
C PRO A 177 2.09 10.78 -1.76
N GLN A 178 2.53 10.64 -3.02
CA GLN A 178 1.63 10.48 -4.17
C GLN A 178 1.14 9.03 -4.30
N LEU A 179 1.92 8.06 -3.78
CA LEU A 179 1.59 6.63 -3.78
C LEU A 179 1.76 6.04 -2.38
N MET A 180 0.73 5.34 -1.92
CA MET A 180 0.78 4.49 -0.74
C MET A 180 0.67 3.03 -1.14
N VAL A 181 1.62 2.20 -0.73
CA VAL A 181 1.52 0.74 -0.86
C VAL A 181 1.12 0.17 0.49
N MET A 182 0.04 -0.61 0.50
CA MET A 182 -0.50 -1.20 1.72
C MET A 182 -0.51 -2.72 1.58
N ASP A 183 0.38 -3.38 2.31
CA ASP A 183 0.51 -4.84 2.27
C ASP A 183 -0.21 -5.46 3.47
N GLU A 184 -1.36 -6.06 3.20
CA GLU A 184 -2.26 -6.66 4.20
C GLU A 184 -2.49 -5.78 5.44
N PRO A 185 -2.90 -4.51 5.28
CA PRO A 185 -2.89 -3.55 6.38
C PRO A 185 -3.92 -3.85 7.47
N THR A 186 -4.85 -4.77 7.26
CA THR A 186 -5.96 -5.04 8.19
C THR A 186 -6.00 -6.48 8.70
N THR A 187 -5.03 -7.32 8.36
CA THR A 187 -5.04 -8.79 8.61
C THR A 187 -5.12 -9.15 10.10
N ALA A 188 -4.86 -8.39 11.06
CA ALA A 188 -4.93 -8.73 12.49
C ALA A 188 -6.06 -8.02 13.23
N LEU A 189 -7.07 -7.52 12.49
CA LEU A 189 -8.17 -6.75 13.03
C LEU A 189 -9.49 -7.49 12.88
N ASP A 190 -10.45 -7.21 13.79
CA ASP A 190 -11.81 -7.69 13.62
C ASP A 190 -12.51 -7.01 12.42
N VAL A 191 -13.54 -7.66 11.89
CA VAL A 191 -14.22 -7.26 10.64
C VAL A 191 -14.78 -5.83 10.70
N LEU A 192 -15.27 -5.39 11.87
CA LEU A 192 -15.85 -4.05 12.00
C LEU A 192 -14.77 -2.98 11.94
N VAL A 193 -13.68 -3.17 12.68
CA VAL A 193 -12.52 -2.27 12.68
C VAL A 193 -11.86 -2.25 11.30
N GLN A 194 -11.76 -3.40 10.63
CA GLN A 194 -11.25 -3.50 9.27
C GLN A 194 -12.05 -2.59 8.32
N ARG A 195 -13.39 -2.70 8.30
CA ARG A 195 -14.25 -1.86 7.46
C ARG A 195 -14.11 -0.37 7.77
N GLU A 196 -14.00 0.00 9.04
CA GLU A 196 -13.79 1.39 9.42
C GLU A 196 -12.47 1.95 8.88
N ILE A 197 -11.38 1.17 8.95
CA ILE A 197 -10.07 1.57 8.42
C ILE A 197 -10.12 1.71 6.91
N LEU A 198 -10.78 0.79 6.20
CA LEU A 198 -10.93 0.88 4.74
C LEU A 198 -11.72 2.11 4.31
N LYS A 199 -12.83 2.38 4.99
CA LYS A 199 -13.60 3.60 4.76
C LYS A 199 -12.75 4.85 5.00
N GLN A 200 -11.91 4.84 6.04
CA GLN A 200 -10.99 5.92 6.33
C GLN A 200 -9.94 6.09 5.23
N ILE A 201 -9.32 4.99 4.75
CA ILE A 201 -8.35 5.03 3.64
C ILE A 201 -8.99 5.65 2.40
N SER A 202 -10.22 5.23 2.04
CA SER A 202 -10.96 5.81 0.90
C SER A 202 -11.21 7.31 1.10
N GLN A 203 -11.59 7.76 2.30
CA GLN A 203 -11.80 9.17 2.61
C GLN A 203 -10.49 9.96 2.50
N LEU A 204 -9.40 9.47 3.10
CA LEU A 204 -8.08 10.10 3.05
C LEU A 204 -7.55 10.18 1.61
N ARG A 205 -7.72 9.11 0.82
CA ARG A 205 -7.36 9.13 -0.61
C ARG A 205 -8.10 10.27 -1.35
N HIS A 206 -9.38 10.39 -1.13
CA HIS A 206 -10.19 11.42 -1.79
C HIS A 206 -9.78 12.84 -1.35
N GLU A 207 -9.48 13.02 -0.07
CA GLU A 207 -9.10 14.31 0.52
C GLU A 207 -7.68 14.74 0.10
N PHE A 208 -6.71 13.82 0.12
CA PHE A 208 -5.31 14.11 -0.14
C PHE A 208 -4.84 13.77 -1.56
N GLY A 209 -5.66 13.09 -2.36
CA GLY A 209 -5.41 12.83 -3.78
C GLY A 209 -4.30 11.81 -4.07
N PHE A 210 -3.88 11.00 -3.10
CA PHE A 210 -2.88 9.95 -3.33
C PHE A 210 -3.49 8.71 -4.00
N SER A 211 -2.63 7.92 -4.65
CA SER A 211 -3.00 6.62 -5.20
C SER A 211 -2.61 5.49 -4.26
N VAL A 212 -3.24 4.33 -4.39
CA VAL A 212 -2.99 3.20 -3.50
C VAL A 212 -2.78 1.91 -4.31
N ILE A 213 -1.74 1.15 -3.97
CA ILE A 213 -1.67 -0.29 -4.26
C ILE A 213 -2.06 -1.01 -2.98
N PHE A 214 -3.21 -1.69 -3.01
CA PHE A 214 -3.75 -2.38 -1.86
C PHE A 214 -3.64 -3.90 -2.05
N ILE A 215 -2.84 -4.54 -1.22
CA ILE A 215 -2.56 -5.98 -1.28
C ILE A 215 -3.34 -6.67 -0.17
N THR A 216 -4.12 -7.67 -0.54
CA THR A 216 -4.78 -8.57 0.41
C THR A 216 -5.14 -9.91 -0.27
N HIS A 217 -5.35 -10.94 0.54
CA HIS A 217 -5.94 -12.20 0.09
C HIS A 217 -7.48 -12.18 0.15
N ASP A 218 -8.09 -11.14 0.70
CA ASP A 218 -9.55 -10.96 0.81
C ASP A 218 -10.07 -10.24 -0.45
N LEU A 219 -10.45 -11.02 -1.48
CA LEU A 219 -10.97 -10.49 -2.74
C LEU A 219 -12.29 -9.72 -2.56
N PRO A 220 -13.29 -10.18 -1.76
CA PRO A 220 -14.47 -9.39 -1.43
C PRO A 220 -14.16 -7.97 -0.97
N LEU A 221 -13.15 -7.81 -0.13
CA LEU A 221 -12.70 -6.53 0.38
C LEU A 221 -12.14 -5.65 -0.75
N LEU A 222 -11.33 -6.22 -1.66
CA LEU A 222 -10.83 -5.47 -2.82
C LEU A 222 -11.95 -5.04 -3.76
N LEU A 223 -12.96 -5.89 -3.97
CA LEU A 223 -14.13 -5.55 -4.79
C LEU A 223 -14.90 -4.36 -4.22
N GLU A 224 -14.84 -4.14 -2.90
CA GLU A 224 -15.52 -3.04 -2.22
C GLU A 224 -14.77 -1.71 -2.36
N ILE A 225 -13.43 -1.72 -2.32
CA ILE A 225 -12.63 -0.49 -2.20
C ILE A 225 -11.84 -0.11 -3.47
N SER A 226 -11.56 -1.06 -4.36
CA SER A 226 -10.65 -0.85 -5.49
C SER A 226 -11.38 -0.33 -6.73
N ASP A 227 -10.71 0.51 -7.49
CA ASP A 227 -11.17 0.95 -8.81
C ASP A 227 -10.89 -0.15 -9.85
N ARG A 228 -9.67 -0.73 -9.80
CA ARG A 228 -9.24 -1.88 -10.61
C ARG A 228 -8.59 -2.92 -9.72
N ILE A 229 -8.61 -4.17 -10.19
CA ILE A 229 -7.98 -5.29 -9.48
C ILE A 229 -7.07 -6.05 -10.45
N ALA A 230 -5.83 -6.29 -10.02
CA ALA A 230 -4.89 -7.21 -10.64
C ALA A 230 -4.94 -8.54 -9.89
N ILE A 231 -5.23 -9.62 -10.60
CA ILE A 231 -5.21 -10.99 -10.07
C ILE A 231 -3.85 -11.60 -10.39
N MET A 232 -3.12 -11.98 -9.36
CA MET A 232 -1.79 -12.56 -9.49
C MET A 232 -1.78 -14.04 -9.17
N ARG A 233 -1.14 -14.84 -10.03
CA ARG A 233 -0.94 -16.28 -9.86
C ARG A 233 0.46 -16.67 -10.29
N GLU A 234 1.15 -17.45 -9.49
CA GLU A 234 2.47 -18.04 -9.82
C GLU A 234 3.50 -17.03 -10.38
N GLY A 235 3.47 -15.79 -9.85
CA GLY A 235 4.38 -14.72 -10.25
C GLY A 235 3.88 -13.84 -11.40
N GLU A 236 2.75 -14.13 -12.01
CA GLU A 236 2.20 -13.42 -13.17
C GLU A 236 0.90 -12.72 -12.85
N ILE A 237 0.60 -11.61 -13.53
CA ILE A 237 -0.75 -11.01 -13.53
C ILE A 237 -1.55 -11.74 -14.61
N VAL A 238 -2.53 -12.54 -14.16
CA VAL A 238 -3.38 -13.33 -15.06
C VAL A 238 -4.63 -12.60 -15.51
N GLU A 239 -5.06 -11.58 -14.74
CA GLU A 239 -6.18 -10.71 -15.11
C GLU A 239 -6.02 -9.34 -14.46
N LEU A 240 -6.32 -8.27 -15.20
CA LEU A 240 -6.34 -6.89 -14.74
C LEU A 240 -7.55 -6.19 -15.33
N ALA A 241 -8.53 -5.86 -14.50
CA ALA A 241 -9.77 -5.24 -14.93
C ALA A 241 -10.36 -4.34 -13.83
N THR A 242 -11.46 -3.63 -14.13
CA THR A 242 -12.19 -2.89 -13.09
C THR A 242 -12.77 -3.86 -12.05
N ALA A 243 -12.93 -3.41 -10.82
CA ALA A 243 -13.54 -4.24 -9.78
C ALA A 243 -14.91 -4.77 -10.19
N GLU A 244 -15.68 -3.99 -10.96
CA GLU A 244 -16.97 -4.39 -11.51
C GLU A 244 -16.85 -5.54 -12.52
N GLN A 245 -15.90 -5.45 -13.46
CA GLN A 245 -15.65 -6.51 -14.44
C GLN A 245 -15.17 -7.79 -13.77
N ILE A 246 -14.23 -7.70 -12.82
CA ILE A 246 -13.79 -8.87 -12.03
C ILE A 246 -14.97 -9.55 -11.34
N TRP A 247 -15.93 -8.77 -10.83
CA TRP A 247 -17.11 -9.33 -10.15
C TRP A 247 -18.15 -9.93 -11.10
N THR A 248 -18.46 -9.21 -12.19
CA THR A 248 -19.61 -9.55 -13.06
C THR A 248 -19.25 -10.46 -14.23
N ASP A 249 -18.03 -10.31 -14.78
CA ASP A 249 -17.59 -10.99 -16.00
C ASP A 249 -16.08 -11.31 -15.96
N PRO A 250 -15.61 -12.10 -14.97
CA PRO A 250 -14.22 -12.51 -14.90
C PRO A 250 -13.83 -13.35 -16.11
N GLN A 251 -12.71 -13.02 -16.75
CA GLN A 251 -12.28 -13.69 -17.98
C GLN A 251 -11.43 -14.92 -17.71
N HIS A 252 -10.50 -14.81 -16.75
CA HIS A 252 -9.55 -15.87 -16.46
C HIS A 252 -10.16 -16.96 -15.55
N GLU A 253 -9.92 -18.24 -15.84
CA GLU A 253 -10.47 -19.37 -15.08
C GLU A 253 -10.04 -19.37 -13.60
N TYR A 254 -8.82 -18.94 -13.32
CA TYR A 254 -8.37 -18.80 -11.93
C TYR A 254 -9.17 -17.74 -11.17
N THR A 255 -9.50 -16.61 -11.81
CA THR A 255 -10.34 -15.56 -11.22
C THR A 255 -11.72 -16.08 -10.88
N LYS A 256 -12.33 -16.87 -11.80
CA LYS A 256 -13.63 -17.52 -11.57
C LYS A 256 -13.57 -18.50 -10.38
N THR A 257 -12.49 -19.29 -10.31
CA THR A 257 -12.25 -20.20 -9.19
C THR A 257 -12.10 -19.45 -7.87
N LEU A 258 -11.31 -18.39 -7.88
CA LEU A 258 -11.07 -17.56 -6.71
C LEU A 258 -12.39 -16.94 -6.19
N LEU A 259 -13.20 -16.38 -7.08
CA LEU A 259 -14.53 -15.84 -6.75
C LEU A 259 -15.50 -16.90 -6.23
N SER A 260 -15.48 -18.11 -6.79
CA SER A 260 -16.36 -19.21 -6.37
C SER A 260 -16.06 -19.73 -4.95
N SER A 261 -14.84 -19.49 -4.46
CA SER A 261 -14.41 -19.90 -3.13
C SER A 261 -14.98 -19.02 -2.02
N PHE A 262 -15.55 -17.86 -2.37
CA PHE A 262 -16.20 -17.00 -1.40
C PHE A 262 -17.70 -17.27 -1.36
N PRO A 263 -18.32 -17.30 -0.17
CA PRO A 263 -19.77 -17.39 -0.05
C PRO A 263 -20.40 -16.28 -0.87
N ARG A 264 -21.35 -16.62 -1.74
CA ARG A 264 -22.10 -15.60 -2.50
C ARG A 264 -22.69 -14.62 -1.49
N LEU A 265 -22.20 -13.40 -1.48
CA LEU A 265 -22.88 -12.30 -0.82
C LEU A 265 -24.20 -12.10 -1.58
N THR A 266 -25.27 -12.77 -1.10
CA THR A 266 -26.63 -12.57 -1.57
C THR A 266 -27.08 -11.20 -1.07
N GLY A 267 -26.78 -10.15 -1.83
CA GLY A 267 -27.18 -8.79 -1.57
C GLY A 267 -26.55 -7.91 -2.65
N GLU A 268 -27.32 -6.93 -3.11
CA GLU A 268 -26.80 -5.85 -3.95
C GLU A 268 -25.49 -5.32 -3.34
N ARG A 269 -24.51 -4.99 -4.21
CA ARG A 269 -23.23 -4.39 -3.83
C ARG A 269 -23.40 -3.56 -2.56
N GLY A 270 -22.82 -3.99 -1.44
CA GLY A 270 -22.86 -3.22 -0.21
C GLY A 270 -22.21 -1.88 -0.49
N VAL A 271 -23.05 -0.89 -0.71
CA VAL A 271 -22.67 0.47 -1.09
C VAL A 271 -21.94 1.07 0.11
N LEU A 272 -20.61 0.97 0.12
CA LEU A 272 -19.83 2.04 0.72
C LEU A 272 -19.92 3.18 -0.30
N THR A 273 -20.86 4.09 -0.03
CA THR A 273 -21.09 5.31 -0.81
C THR A 273 -19.76 5.93 -1.26
N ARG A 274 -19.65 6.06 -2.57
CA ARG A 274 -18.67 6.94 -3.25
C ARG A 274 -18.73 8.35 -2.71
#